data_ea9910bedcda4c6d530a3c8afabf27c6
#
_entry.id   ea9910bedcda4c6d530a3c8afabf27c6
#
_cell.length_a   1.000
_cell.length_b   1.000
_cell.length_c   1.000
_cell.angle_alpha   90.00
_cell.angle_beta   90.00
_cell.angle_gamma   90.00
#
_symmetry.space_group_name_H-M   'P 1'
#
loop_
_entity.id
_entity.type
_entity.pdbx_description
1 polymer ?
#
loop_
_entity_poly.entity_id
_entity_poly.type
_entity_poly.pdbx_seq_one_letter_code
_entity_poly.pdbx_strand_id
1 'polypeptide(L)'
;MNSREVYRTFIGFEEQAARIYLQMASSFYPWDRELSALWLDMGMQEKQHAGLLQFCLLEGLLVMSEPTEERTKQITDLFSNLSRRVADPGLGINDAFQIATELETSEINDIYHRLTVPLHSSNYLLRRKIAASIPDHVDRLLQEGRRYGVPEDTLKRLERLAPKGVPVGEK
;
A
#
# COMPACT_ATOMS: atom_id res chain seq x y z
N MET A 1 -3.62 20.68 -9.58
CA MET A 1 -4.74 19.72 -9.81
C MET A 1 -5.92 20.13 -8.95
N ASN A 2 -7.16 19.99 -9.42
CA ASN A 2 -8.33 20.16 -8.55
C ASN A 2 -8.57 18.89 -7.70
N SER A 3 -9.38 18.99 -6.64
CA SER A 3 -9.61 17.87 -5.71
C SER A 3 -10.09 16.58 -6.41
N ARG A 4 -10.94 16.67 -7.45
CA ARG A 4 -11.41 15.51 -8.20
C ARG A 4 -10.28 14.86 -9.00
N GLU A 5 -9.36 15.62 -9.56
CA GLU A 5 -8.18 15.13 -10.26
C GLU A 5 -7.24 14.43 -9.29
N VAL A 6 -7.03 14.97 -8.09
CA VAL A 6 -6.25 14.33 -7.03
C VAL A 6 -6.80 12.93 -6.76
N TYR A 7 -8.10 12.81 -6.44
CA TYR A 7 -8.70 11.50 -6.16
C TYR A 7 -8.55 10.52 -7.32
N ARG A 8 -8.78 10.94 -8.58
CA ARG A 8 -8.59 10.08 -9.76
C ARG A 8 -7.15 9.59 -9.89
N THR A 9 -6.19 10.47 -9.65
CA THR A 9 -4.77 10.14 -9.70
C THR A 9 -4.42 9.09 -8.65
N PHE A 10 -4.88 9.27 -7.41
CA PHE A 10 -4.59 8.34 -6.32
C PHE A 10 -5.35 7.01 -6.46
N ILE A 11 -6.58 7.00 -6.96
CA ILE A 11 -7.25 5.76 -7.38
C ILE A 11 -6.36 4.99 -8.39
N GLY A 12 -5.78 5.71 -9.37
CA GLY A 12 -4.86 5.10 -10.34
C GLY A 12 -3.59 4.53 -9.70
N PHE A 13 -3.04 5.16 -8.67
CA PHE A 13 -1.86 4.65 -7.94
C PHE A 13 -2.19 3.40 -7.12
N GLU A 14 -3.29 3.38 -6.37
CA GLU A 14 -3.75 2.20 -5.64
C GLU A 14 -3.99 1.02 -6.60
N GLU A 15 -4.57 1.29 -7.76
CA GLU A 15 -4.74 0.27 -8.80
C GLU A 15 -3.41 -0.22 -9.40
N GLN A 16 -2.39 0.63 -9.46
CA GLN A 16 -1.05 0.23 -9.89
C GLN A 16 -0.35 -0.60 -8.81
N ALA A 17 -0.45 -0.22 -7.52
CA ALA A 17 0.03 -1.02 -6.40
C ALA A 17 -0.60 -2.42 -6.41
N ALA A 18 -1.92 -2.49 -6.56
CA ALA A 18 -2.63 -3.75 -6.70
C ALA A 18 -2.08 -4.62 -7.85
N ARG A 19 -1.83 -4.02 -9.02
CA ARG A 19 -1.26 -4.76 -10.17
C ARG A 19 0.13 -5.32 -9.88
N ILE A 20 1.00 -4.55 -9.20
CA ILE A 20 2.34 -4.99 -8.81
C ILE A 20 2.23 -6.21 -7.88
N TYR A 21 1.42 -6.15 -6.83
CA TYR A 21 1.23 -7.27 -5.91
C TYR A 21 0.61 -8.50 -6.59
N LEU A 22 -0.40 -8.32 -7.46
CA LEU A 22 -1.00 -9.43 -8.20
C LEU A 22 -0.03 -10.07 -9.20
N GLN A 23 0.89 -9.29 -9.77
CA GLN A 23 1.94 -9.82 -10.64
C GLN A 23 2.96 -10.63 -9.83
N MET A 24 3.38 -10.16 -8.64
CA MET A 24 4.18 -10.95 -7.72
C MET A 24 3.46 -12.25 -7.34
N ALA A 25 2.17 -12.18 -6.96
CA ALA A 25 1.38 -13.38 -6.67
C ALA A 25 1.44 -14.40 -7.80
N SER A 26 1.25 -13.95 -9.04
CA SER A 26 1.32 -14.80 -10.24
C SER A 26 2.72 -15.41 -10.44
N SER A 27 3.78 -14.63 -10.22
CA SER A 27 5.16 -15.09 -10.40
C SER A 27 5.56 -16.17 -9.39
N PHE A 28 5.08 -16.07 -8.15
CA PHE A 28 5.36 -17.05 -7.10
C PHE A 28 4.43 -18.26 -7.10
N TYR A 29 3.23 -18.17 -7.68
CA TYR A 29 2.21 -19.21 -7.65
C TYR A 29 2.68 -20.62 -8.08
N PRO A 30 3.56 -20.79 -9.08
CA PRO A 30 4.00 -22.13 -9.51
C PRO A 30 4.88 -22.87 -8.51
N TRP A 31 5.59 -22.16 -7.62
CA TRP A 31 6.63 -22.76 -6.78
C TRP A 31 6.55 -22.40 -5.27
N ASP A 32 5.82 -21.34 -4.90
CA ASP A 32 5.53 -21.00 -3.49
C ASP A 32 4.11 -20.44 -3.35
N ARG A 33 3.19 -21.32 -2.95
CA ARG A 33 1.76 -20.98 -2.79
C ARG A 33 1.49 -20.05 -1.62
N GLU A 34 2.27 -20.13 -0.55
CA GLU A 34 2.09 -19.30 0.63
C GLU A 34 2.55 -17.87 0.36
N LEU A 35 3.72 -17.74 -0.27
CA LEU A 35 4.21 -16.42 -0.70
C LEU A 35 3.29 -15.79 -1.77
N SER A 36 2.79 -16.59 -2.69
CA SER A 36 1.78 -16.13 -3.65
C SER A 36 0.51 -15.62 -2.96
N ALA A 37 0.03 -16.33 -1.93
CA ALA A 37 -1.15 -15.91 -1.17
C ALA A 37 -0.92 -14.58 -0.42
N LEU A 38 0.29 -14.37 0.13
CA LEU A 38 0.65 -13.08 0.74
C LEU A 38 0.45 -11.94 -0.27
N TRP A 39 1.06 -12.05 -1.46
CA TRP A 39 0.99 -11.01 -2.47
C TRP A 39 -0.41 -10.82 -3.05
N LEU A 40 -1.19 -11.91 -3.17
CA LEU A 40 -2.59 -11.83 -3.57
C LEU A 40 -3.41 -11.02 -2.57
N ASP A 41 -3.26 -11.30 -1.28
CA ASP A 41 -3.96 -10.58 -0.22
C ASP A 41 -3.59 -9.09 -0.20
N MET A 42 -2.29 -8.75 -0.32
CA MET A 42 -1.82 -7.38 -0.43
C MET A 42 -2.49 -6.67 -1.61
N GLY A 43 -2.46 -7.29 -2.80
CA GLY A 43 -3.09 -6.72 -4.00
C GLY A 43 -4.60 -6.52 -3.88
N MET A 44 -5.31 -7.41 -3.17
CA MET A 44 -6.74 -7.26 -2.91
C MET A 44 -7.03 -6.10 -1.95
N GLN A 45 -6.16 -5.83 -0.99
CA GLN A 45 -6.30 -4.71 -0.07
C GLN A 45 -6.10 -3.38 -0.80
N GLU A 46 -5.12 -3.28 -1.72
CA GLU A 46 -4.95 -2.08 -2.56
C GLU A 46 -6.18 -1.83 -3.46
N LYS A 47 -6.84 -2.88 -3.95
CA LYS A 47 -8.13 -2.73 -4.64
C LYS A 47 -9.24 -2.18 -3.73
N GLN A 48 -9.24 -2.53 -2.46
CA GLN A 48 -10.16 -1.95 -1.48
C GLN A 48 -9.86 -0.47 -1.22
N HIS A 49 -8.58 -0.07 -1.16
CA HIS A 49 -8.16 1.33 -1.04
C HIS A 49 -8.65 2.15 -2.24
N ALA A 50 -8.40 1.67 -3.46
CA ALA A 50 -8.92 2.31 -4.67
C ALA A 50 -10.44 2.47 -4.64
N GLY A 51 -11.16 1.42 -4.20
CA GLY A 51 -12.62 1.43 -4.05
C GLY A 51 -13.12 2.47 -3.04
N LEU A 52 -12.43 2.66 -1.93
CA LEU A 52 -12.75 3.68 -0.93
C LEU A 52 -12.55 5.10 -1.46
N LEU A 53 -11.45 5.35 -2.16
CA LEU A 53 -11.22 6.65 -2.82
C LEU A 53 -12.25 6.90 -3.92
N GLN A 54 -12.64 5.88 -4.68
CA GLN A 54 -13.70 5.96 -5.67
C GLN A 54 -15.04 6.32 -5.03
N PHE A 55 -15.37 5.73 -3.88
CA PHE A 55 -16.57 6.08 -3.12
C PHE A 55 -16.54 7.54 -2.67
N CYS A 56 -15.41 8.03 -2.10
CA CYS A 56 -15.26 9.45 -1.76
C CYS A 56 -15.50 10.37 -2.95
N LEU A 57 -14.96 10.00 -4.13
CA LEU A 57 -15.12 10.79 -5.36
C LEU A 57 -16.57 10.85 -5.82
N LEU A 58 -17.32 9.75 -5.74
CA LEU A 58 -18.73 9.65 -6.15
C LEU A 58 -19.65 10.45 -5.21
N GLU A 59 -19.44 10.30 -3.90
CA GLU A 59 -20.25 10.97 -2.88
C GLU A 59 -19.85 12.45 -2.64
N GLY A 60 -18.82 12.94 -3.32
CA GLY A 60 -18.34 14.32 -3.16
C GLY A 60 -17.67 14.56 -1.80
N LEU A 61 -17.22 13.52 -1.11
CA LEU A 61 -16.50 13.56 0.17
C LEU A 61 -15.01 13.90 -0.07
N LEU A 62 -14.76 15.10 -0.60
CA LEU A 62 -13.45 15.51 -1.05
C LEU A 62 -12.77 16.41 -0.02
N VAL A 63 -11.50 16.15 0.25
CA VAL A 63 -10.62 17.05 1.00
C VAL A 63 -9.80 17.91 0.07
N MET A 64 -9.54 19.14 0.49
CA MET A 64 -8.62 20.05 -0.18
C MET A 64 -7.18 19.73 0.24
N SER A 65 -6.67 18.57 -0.18
CA SER A 65 -5.27 18.19 0.02
C SER A 65 -4.63 18.04 -1.35
N GLU A 66 -3.83 18.99 -1.72
CA GLU A 66 -3.13 18.96 -3.01
C GLU A 66 -1.70 18.44 -2.80
N PRO A 67 -1.38 17.21 -3.24
CA PRO A 67 0.01 16.83 -3.43
C PRO A 67 0.59 17.76 -4.50
N THR A 68 1.84 18.18 -4.33
CA THR A 68 2.53 18.99 -5.34
C THR A 68 2.69 18.18 -6.63
N GLU A 69 2.79 18.85 -7.77
CA GLU A 69 3.06 18.18 -9.06
C GLU A 69 4.35 17.37 -9.00
N GLU A 70 5.36 17.88 -8.30
CA GLU A 70 6.63 17.19 -8.07
C GLU A 70 6.43 15.87 -7.32
N ARG A 71 5.63 15.86 -6.24
CA ARG A 71 5.29 14.62 -5.50
C ARG A 71 4.55 13.62 -6.38
N THR A 72 3.57 14.09 -7.13
CA THR A 72 2.82 13.23 -8.06
C THR A 72 3.75 12.61 -9.10
N LYS A 73 4.71 13.38 -9.61
CA LYS A 73 5.73 12.88 -10.53
C LYS A 73 6.64 11.84 -9.87
N GLN A 74 7.14 12.10 -8.66
CA GLN A 74 7.98 11.15 -7.93
C GLN A 74 7.28 9.80 -7.72
N ILE A 75 6.00 9.82 -7.35
CA ILE A 75 5.19 8.61 -7.21
C ILE A 75 5.02 7.91 -8.58
N THR A 76 4.77 8.64 -9.65
CA THR A 76 4.65 8.09 -11.00
C THR A 76 5.95 7.40 -11.45
N ASP A 77 7.08 8.05 -11.20
CA ASP A 77 8.41 7.51 -11.53
C ASP A 77 8.72 6.25 -10.70
N LEU A 78 8.35 6.23 -9.41
CA LEU A 78 8.44 5.05 -8.55
C LEU A 78 7.65 3.89 -9.14
N PHE A 79 6.36 4.07 -9.45
CA PHE A 79 5.53 3.01 -10.02
C PHE A 79 6.06 2.48 -11.36
N SER A 80 6.58 3.36 -12.20
CA SER A 80 7.19 2.98 -13.47
C SER A 80 8.43 2.10 -13.26
N ASN A 81 9.23 2.39 -12.24
CA ASN A 81 10.38 1.58 -11.85
C ASN A 81 9.95 0.23 -11.29
N LEU A 82 9.04 0.22 -10.31
CA LEU A 82 8.57 -1.00 -9.66
C LEU A 82 7.86 -1.94 -10.65
N SER A 83 7.07 -1.40 -11.56
CA SER A 83 6.39 -2.19 -12.61
C SER A 83 7.38 -2.89 -13.54
N ARG A 84 8.54 -2.28 -13.84
CA ARG A 84 9.60 -2.94 -14.61
C ARG A 84 10.26 -4.06 -13.82
N ARG A 85 10.56 -3.81 -12.54
CA ARG A 85 11.23 -4.80 -11.70
C ARG A 85 10.36 -6.02 -11.46
N VAL A 86 9.07 -5.84 -11.22
CA VAL A 86 8.14 -6.96 -11.00
C VAL A 86 7.90 -7.79 -12.27
N ALA A 87 8.11 -7.22 -13.45
CA ALA A 87 7.99 -7.91 -14.73
C ALA A 87 9.23 -8.77 -15.07
N ASP A 88 10.29 -8.70 -14.28
CA ASP A 88 11.49 -9.51 -14.50
C ASP A 88 11.17 -10.99 -14.27
N PRO A 89 11.41 -11.88 -15.25
CA PRO A 89 11.23 -13.33 -15.07
C PRO A 89 12.11 -13.94 -13.97
N GLY A 90 13.21 -13.25 -13.61
CA GLY A 90 14.13 -13.66 -12.53
C GLY A 90 13.76 -13.08 -11.16
N LEU A 91 12.55 -12.53 -10.97
CA LEU A 91 12.12 -11.94 -9.70
C LEU A 91 12.31 -12.90 -8.54
N GLY A 92 13.25 -12.57 -7.64
CA GLY A 92 13.54 -13.34 -6.43
C GLY A 92 12.70 -12.87 -5.22
N ILE A 93 12.71 -13.68 -4.15
CA ILE A 93 12.01 -13.33 -2.90
C ILE A 93 12.47 -11.98 -2.36
N ASN A 94 13.78 -11.78 -2.27
CA ASN A 94 14.34 -10.53 -1.75
C ASN A 94 13.93 -9.31 -2.58
N ASP A 95 13.90 -9.44 -3.90
CA ASP A 95 13.46 -8.36 -4.78
C ASP A 95 11.99 -8.03 -4.59
N ALA A 96 11.14 -9.05 -4.43
CA ALA A 96 9.71 -8.87 -4.16
C ALA A 96 9.47 -8.12 -2.83
N PHE A 97 10.18 -8.51 -1.76
CA PHE A 97 10.09 -7.79 -0.48
C PHE A 97 10.68 -6.37 -0.55
N GLN A 98 11.72 -6.13 -1.33
CA GLN A 98 12.21 -4.78 -1.59
C GLN A 98 11.18 -3.93 -2.31
N ILE A 99 10.54 -4.45 -3.36
CA ILE A 99 9.46 -3.77 -4.10
C ILE A 99 8.32 -3.42 -3.14
N ALA A 100 7.85 -4.38 -2.34
CA ALA A 100 6.81 -4.15 -1.35
C ALA A 100 7.23 -3.08 -0.32
N THR A 101 8.46 -3.15 0.19
CA THR A 101 8.98 -2.15 1.13
C THR A 101 9.00 -0.75 0.51
N GLU A 102 9.38 -0.62 -0.76
CA GLU A 102 9.39 0.67 -1.45
C GLU A 102 7.97 1.22 -1.67
N LEU A 103 6.98 0.35 -1.95
CA LEU A 103 5.57 0.73 -2.01
C LEU A 103 5.08 1.25 -0.65
N GLU A 104 5.26 0.47 0.41
CA GLU A 104 4.77 0.81 1.75
C GLU A 104 5.47 2.02 2.37
N THR A 105 6.76 2.24 2.05
CA THR A 105 7.51 3.43 2.50
C THR A 105 7.24 4.67 1.65
N SER A 106 6.48 4.54 0.57
CA SER A 106 6.11 5.67 -0.27
C SER A 106 5.09 6.58 0.42
N GLU A 107 5.00 7.82 -0.03
CA GLU A 107 4.03 8.80 0.50
C GLU A 107 2.56 8.48 0.15
N ILE A 108 2.31 7.41 -0.62
CA ILE A 108 0.95 7.01 -1.02
C ILE A 108 0.09 6.75 0.20
N ASN A 109 0.58 6.00 1.16
CA ASN A 109 -0.15 5.66 2.38
C ASN A 109 -0.54 6.91 3.18
N ASP A 110 0.36 7.88 3.33
CA ASP A 110 0.07 9.14 4.01
C ASP A 110 -0.99 9.96 3.28
N ILE A 111 -0.94 9.97 1.95
CA ILE A 111 -1.91 10.70 1.13
C ILE A 111 -3.26 9.98 1.15
N TYR A 112 -3.26 8.65 1.02
CA TYR A 112 -4.46 7.82 1.15
C TYR A 112 -5.20 8.11 2.48
N HIS A 113 -4.48 8.11 3.60
CA HIS A 113 -5.06 8.44 4.91
C HIS A 113 -5.70 9.82 4.93
N ARG A 114 -5.04 10.83 4.38
CA ARG A 114 -5.59 12.18 4.32
C ARG A 114 -6.84 12.25 3.45
N LEU A 115 -6.84 11.57 2.31
CA LEU A 115 -7.97 11.55 1.39
C LEU A 115 -9.19 10.79 1.94
N THR A 116 -8.99 9.85 2.88
CA THR A 116 -10.07 9.09 3.51
C THR A 116 -10.60 9.71 4.80
N VAL A 117 -10.01 10.79 5.31
CA VAL A 117 -10.46 11.50 6.53
C VAL A 117 -11.97 11.81 6.54
N PRO A 118 -12.62 12.26 5.46
CA PRO A 118 -14.06 12.54 5.45
C PRO A 118 -14.92 11.32 5.79
N LEU A 119 -14.45 10.10 5.50
CA LEU A 119 -15.15 8.86 5.83
C LEU A 119 -15.17 8.58 7.34
N HIS A 120 -14.21 9.15 8.09
CA HIS A 120 -14.07 8.93 9.52
C HIS A 120 -15.21 9.58 10.33
N SER A 121 -15.84 10.61 9.81
CA SER A 121 -16.94 11.33 10.47
C SER A 121 -18.32 10.76 10.19
N SER A 122 -18.48 10.01 9.09
CA SER A 122 -19.78 9.61 8.57
C SER A 122 -20.16 8.16 8.87
N ASN A 123 -19.20 7.26 9.11
CA ASN A 123 -19.50 5.84 9.34
C ASN A 123 -18.43 5.14 10.19
N TYR A 124 -18.80 4.76 11.42
CA TYR A 124 -17.92 4.08 12.38
C TYR A 124 -17.32 2.77 11.85
N LEU A 125 -18.10 1.96 11.14
CA LEU A 125 -17.63 0.67 10.60
C LEU A 125 -16.57 0.88 9.50
N LEU A 126 -16.78 1.88 8.65
CA LEU A 126 -15.86 2.23 7.58
C LEU A 126 -14.55 2.80 8.16
N ARG A 127 -14.65 3.70 9.15
CA ARG A 127 -13.50 4.21 9.90
C ARG A 127 -12.63 3.09 10.47
N ARG A 128 -13.26 2.09 11.11
CA ARG A 128 -12.55 0.95 11.69
C ARG A 128 -11.79 0.13 10.64
N LYS A 129 -12.40 -0.10 9.49
CA LYS A 129 -11.77 -0.83 8.37
C LYS A 129 -10.56 -0.06 7.80
N ILE A 130 -10.70 1.25 7.58
CA ILE A 130 -9.62 2.10 7.07
C ILE A 130 -8.46 2.16 8.06
N ALA A 131 -8.74 2.34 9.34
CA ALA A 131 -7.72 2.43 10.38
C ALA A 131 -6.92 1.13 10.57
N ALA A 132 -7.51 -0.03 10.23
CA ALA A 132 -6.85 -1.33 10.37
C ALA A 132 -6.00 -1.73 9.15
N SER A 133 -6.26 -1.17 7.96
CA SER A 133 -5.70 -1.71 6.72
C SER A 133 -4.18 -1.53 6.59
N ILE A 134 -3.62 -0.38 6.91
CA ILE A 134 -2.19 -0.10 6.70
C ILE A 134 -1.27 -0.73 7.76
N PRO A 135 -1.57 -0.66 9.08
CA PRO A 135 -0.76 -1.39 10.06
C PRO A 135 -0.62 -2.88 9.75
N ASP A 136 -1.70 -3.48 9.23
CA ASP A 136 -1.70 -4.91 8.88
C ASP A 136 -0.72 -5.24 7.74
N HIS A 137 -0.54 -4.35 6.76
CA HIS A 137 0.42 -4.56 5.66
C HIS A 137 1.86 -4.66 6.18
N VAL A 138 2.30 -3.67 6.95
CA VAL A 138 3.66 -3.60 7.46
C VAL A 138 3.97 -4.76 8.40
N ASP A 139 3.05 -5.10 9.31
CA ASP A 139 3.20 -6.19 10.26
C ASP A 139 3.32 -7.54 9.53
N ARG A 140 2.50 -7.78 8.50
CA ARG A 140 2.56 -8.99 7.68
C ARG A 140 3.86 -9.08 6.89
N LEU A 141 4.29 -7.99 6.26
CA LEU A 141 5.57 -7.94 5.54
C LEU A 141 6.75 -8.22 6.47
N LEU A 142 6.73 -7.70 7.70
CA LEU A 142 7.76 -7.98 8.71
C LEU A 142 7.76 -9.45 9.13
N GLN A 143 6.58 -10.00 9.43
CA GLN A 143 6.45 -11.40 9.84
C GLN A 143 6.94 -12.35 8.76
N GLU A 144 6.42 -12.21 7.54
CA GLU A 144 6.79 -13.08 6.42
C GLU A 144 8.22 -12.80 5.94
N GLY A 145 8.67 -11.56 5.94
CA GLY A 145 10.05 -11.21 5.59
C GLY A 145 11.08 -11.91 6.50
N ARG A 146 10.81 -11.96 7.81
CA ARG A 146 11.64 -12.74 8.76
C ARG A 146 11.60 -14.23 8.47
N ARG A 147 10.42 -14.78 8.17
CA ARG A 147 10.24 -16.19 7.83
C ARG A 147 11.00 -16.60 6.56
N TYR A 148 11.02 -15.72 5.56
CA TYR A 148 11.72 -15.95 4.29
C TYR A 148 13.20 -15.54 4.31
N GLY A 149 13.72 -15.06 5.44
CA GLY A 149 15.13 -14.67 5.57
C GLY A 149 15.50 -13.42 4.76
N VAL A 150 14.55 -12.50 4.62
CA VAL A 150 14.79 -11.23 3.93
C VAL A 150 15.89 -10.44 4.64
N PRO A 151 16.79 -9.73 3.89
CA PRO A 151 17.88 -8.97 4.46
C PRO A 151 17.45 -7.99 5.54
N GLU A 152 18.25 -7.88 6.60
CA GLU A 152 17.98 -7.10 7.80
C GLU A 152 17.77 -5.59 7.51
N ASP A 153 18.43 -5.05 6.50
CA ASP A 153 18.26 -3.65 6.09
C ASP A 153 16.85 -3.39 5.53
N THR A 154 16.28 -4.33 4.78
CA THR A 154 14.89 -4.28 4.29
C THR A 154 13.91 -4.36 5.47
N LEU A 155 14.12 -5.28 6.39
CA LEU A 155 13.29 -5.40 7.60
C LEU A 155 13.32 -4.14 8.46
N LYS A 156 14.48 -3.54 8.68
CA LYS A 156 14.62 -2.28 9.41
C LYS A 156 13.92 -1.10 8.75
N ARG A 157 13.80 -1.09 7.42
CA ARG A 157 13.03 -0.05 6.72
C ARG A 157 11.54 -0.21 7.03
N LEU A 158 11.02 -1.43 6.99
CA LEU A 158 9.63 -1.73 7.36
C LEU A 158 9.34 -1.43 8.83
N GLU A 159 10.26 -1.79 9.75
CA GLU A 159 10.10 -1.51 11.20
C GLU A 159 9.95 -0.02 11.52
N ARG A 160 10.52 0.87 10.72
CA ARG A 160 10.36 2.33 10.90
C ARG A 160 8.96 2.81 10.59
N LEU A 161 8.20 2.05 9.80
CA LEU A 161 6.80 2.34 9.45
C LEU A 161 5.82 1.72 10.43
N ALA A 162 6.22 0.64 11.12
CA ALA A 162 5.37 -0.01 12.10
C ALA A 162 4.93 1.03 13.14
N PRO A 163 3.62 1.15 13.44
CA PRO A 163 3.16 2.10 14.44
C PRO A 163 3.88 1.78 15.75
N LYS A 164 4.64 2.74 16.25
CA LYS A 164 5.24 2.62 17.58
C LYS A 164 4.10 2.39 18.54
N GLY A 165 4.00 1.18 19.08
CA GLY A 165 2.87 0.71 19.87
C GLY A 165 2.45 1.78 20.86
N VAL A 166 1.18 2.16 20.82
CA VAL A 166 0.57 2.90 21.93
C VAL A 166 0.76 2.00 23.14
N PRO A 167 1.46 2.42 24.20
CA PRO A 167 1.59 1.59 25.38
C PRO A 167 0.18 1.27 25.85
N VAL A 168 -0.15 -0.02 25.87
CA VAL A 168 -1.39 -0.51 26.48
C VAL A 168 -1.32 -0.08 27.93
N GLY A 169 -2.04 1.00 28.23
CA GLY A 169 -2.13 1.49 29.59
C GLY A 169 -2.65 0.36 30.46
N GLU A 170 -1.83 -0.04 31.42
CA GLU A 170 -2.25 -0.87 32.53
C GLU A 170 -3.50 -0.24 33.15
N LYS A 171 -4.59 -0.99 33.15
CA LYS A 171 -5.77 -0.72 33.97
C LYS A 171 -5.67 -1.50 35.24
#